data_3ee2f33aaba385b5725cbd12443817a4
#
_entry.id   3ee2f33aaba385b5725cbd12443817a4
#
_cell.length_a   1.000
_cell.length_b   1.000
_cell.length_c   1.000
_cell.angle_alpha   90.00
_cell.angle_beta   90.00
_cell.angle_gamma   90.00
#
_symmetry.space_group_name_H-M   'P 1'
#
loop_
_entity.id
_entity.type
_entity.pdbx_description
1 polymer ?
#
loop_
_entity_poly.entity_id
_entity_poly.type
_entity_poly.pdbx_seq_one_letter_code
_entity_poly.pdbx_strand_id
1 'polypeptide(L)'
;MKKTSCILLAFAVAMMLFAFGRASADIADGLVYDETDNTWAAGDDDLTELVSIMKRECAKSPLIKGTYILAADDRVVFIGGINSSDIHGNKVDAYTTYEIGSLTKAFTATAVLQLCERGKLSLDDTLDLYFPEFEYGREITVYHLLHMQSGLRKDFVTDDTFLDENGNPDAEEFRRYYYDGFTDEELLSMIFSCELEFKPGTKYLYSNAGYTLLAMIIEKVTGESYAEYVQNNIFDVCGMEHSSSMATGDVTSIPEFVPDGSSPFTDPYEVVDTLYMQLIKPERGVGDIHSCAADMLLFDRALIGGKLINKDSLAEMFHMDKGYGCGWVPARPNSDIFYHGGETYIYKAYNLYAKTEKYGNIYLIQLHPTVAGDQYSNECMREIIRVVMK
;
A
#
# COMPACT_ATOMS: atom_id res chain seq x y z
N MET A 1 7.25 8.66 -50.95
CA MET A 1 7.24 7.61 -49.91
C MET A 1 7.49 8.08 -48.46
N LYS A 2 7.83 9.34 -48.16
CA LYS A 2 8.12 9.84 -46.80
C LYS A 2 6.90 10.45 -46.08
N LYS A 3 5.79 10.76 -46.75
CA LYS A 3 4.59 11.36 -46.11
C LYS A 3 3.60 10.35 -45.56
N THR A 4 3.62 9.12 -46.03
CA THR A 4 2.68 8.05 -45.56
C THR A 4 3.11 7.42 -44.22
N SER A 5 4.44 7.39 -43.92
CA SER A 5 4.97 6.87 -42.67
C SER A 5 4.68 7.77 -41.48
N CYS A 6 4.63 9.10 -41.64
CA CYS A 6 4.31 10.03 -40.53
C CYS A 6 2.83 10.00 -40.14
N ILE A 7 1.93 9.73 -41.09
CA ILE A 7 0.49 9.66 -40.82
C ILE A 7 0.15 8.36 -40.07
N LEU A 8 0.79 7.24 -40.40
CA LEU A 8 0.61 5.97 -39.69
C LEU A 8 1.18 6.01 -38.26
N LEU A 9 2.32 6.71 -38.05
CA LEU A 9 2.86 6.88 -36.71
C LEU A 9 2.00 7.81 -35.86
N ALA A 10 1.46 8.89 -36.42
CA ALA A 10 0.55 9.80 -35.74
C ALA A 10 -0.79 9.12 -35.39
N PHE A 11 -1.31 8.22 -36.26
CA PHE A 11 -2.50 7.43 -35.97
C PHE A 11 -2.25 6.35 -34.92
N ALA A 12 -1.08 5.71 -34.90
CA ALA A 12 -0.70 4.74 -33.87
C ALA A 12 -0.52 5.41 -32.49
N VAL A 13 0.13 6.58 -32.45
CA VAL A 13 0.25 7.39 -31.22
C VAL A 13 -1.10 7.93 -30.77
N ALA A 14 -1.98 8.39 -31.68
CA ALA A 14 -3.32 8.82 -31.34
C ALA A 14 -4.19 7.64 -30.86
N MET A 15 -4.07 6.43 -31.45
CA MET A 15 -4.78 5.24 -30.96
C MET A 15 -4.22 4.74 -29.63
N MET A 16 -2.91 4.85 -29.36
CA MET A 16 -2.35 4.59 -28.04
C MET A 16 -2.85 5.61 -27.01
N LEU A 17 -2.86 6.90 -27.32
CA LEU A 17 -3.41 7.94 -26.45
C LEU A 17 -4.93 7.78 -26.23
N PHE A 18 -5.69 7.26 -27.23
CA PHE A 18 -7.10 6.94 -27.06
C PHE A 18 -7.35 5.62 -26.28
N ALA A 19 -6.40 4.68 -26.30
CA ALA A 19 -6.48 3.46 -25.51
C ALA A 19 -6.08 3.70 -24.05
N PHE A 20 -5.11 4.59 -23.80
CA PHE A 20 -4.72 5.00 -22.45
C PHE A 20 -5.74 5.93 -21.77
N GLY A 21 -6.44 6.80 -22.52
CA GLY A 21 -7.49 7.69 -21.98
C GLY A 21 -8.83 7.00 -21.65
N ARG A 22 -8.95 5.68 -21.81
CA ARG A 22 -10.18 4.94 -21.48
C ARG A 22 -10.13 4.13 -20.20
N ALA A 23 -8.97 3.95 -19.59
CA ALA A 23 -8.84 3.24 -18.30
C ALA A 23 -9.23 4.12 -17.10
N SER A 24 -9.11 5.46 -17.22
CA SER A 24 -9.45 6.40 -16.15
C SER A 24 -10.90 6.90 -16.19
N ALA A 25 -11.63 6.61 -17.24
CA ALA A 25 -13.01 7.06 -17.39
C ALA A 25 -13.97 6.02 -16.90
N ASP A 26 -14.29 5.68 -15.78
CA ASP A 26 -15.54 4.99 -15.37
C ASP A 26 -15.46 4.05 -14.17
N ILE A 27 -14.62 4.35 -13.18
CA ILE A 27 -14.80 3.65 -11.91
C ILE A 27 -16.18 3.94 -11.29
N ALA A 28 -16.80 5.07 -11.67
CA ALA A 28 -18.14 5.48 -11.24
C ALA A 28 -19.23 5.17 -12.27
N ASP A 29 -18.94 4.44 -13.38
CA ASP A 29 -19.94 4.11 -14.37
C ASP A 29 -21.09 3.28 -13.77
N GLY A 30 -22.33 3.71 -14.04
CA GLY A 30 -23.52 3.07 -13.48
C GLY A 30 -23.85 3.43 -12.03
N LEU A 31 -23.04 4.26 -11.36
CA LEU A 31 -23.32 4.73 -10.00
C LEU A 31 -24.18 6.00 -10.01
N VAL A 32 -25.01 6.16 -8.99
CA VAL A 32 -25.80 7.38 -8.74
C VAL A 32 -25.05 8.29 -7.80
N TYR A 33 -24.79 9.52 -8.24
CA TYR A 33 -24.13 10.53 -7.43
C TYR A 33 -25.09 11.24 -6.49
N ASP A 34 -24.71 11.36 -5.22
CA ASP A 34 -25.36 12.17 -4.19
C ASP A 34 -24.46 13.34 -3.81
N GLU A 35 -24.82 14.55 -4.25
CA GLU A 35 -24.06 15.76 -4.02
C GLU A 35 -24.01 16.15 -2.53
N THR A 36 -25.00 15.73 -1.74
CA THR A 36 -25.14 16.13 -0.34
C THR A 36 -24.02 15.56 0.53
N ASP A 37 -23.66 14.31 0.29
CA ASP A 37 -22.62 13.60 1.05
C ASP A 37 -21.38 13.27 0.23
N ASN A 38 -21.30 13.73 -1.02
CA ASN A 38 -20.20 13.46 -1.96
C ASN A 38 -19.96 11.96 -2.15
N THR A 39 -21.01 11.21 -2.40
CA THR A 39 -20.96 9.76 -2.62
C THR A 39 -21.56 9.33 -3.96
N TRP A 40 -21.05 8.20 -4.46
CA TRP A 40 -21.61 7.48 -5.61
C TRP A 40 -21.98 6.07 -5.13
N ALA A 41 -23.15 5.62 -5.45
CA ALA A 41 -23.63 4.32 -5.00
C ALA A 41 -24.38 3.56 -6.10
N ALA A 42 -24.25 2.21 -6.09
CA ALA A 42 -25.01 1.35 -6.98
C ALA A 42 -26.51 1.41 -6.64
N GLY A 43 -27.33 1.40 -7.70
CA GLY A 43 -28.80 1.36 -7.59
C GLY A 43 -29.38 -0.07 -7.55
N ASP A 44 -28.54 -1.10 -7.61
CA ASP A 44 -28.95 -2.50 -7.70
C ASP A 44 -29.51 -3.05 -6.39
N ASP A 45 -30.64 -3.77 -6.46
CA ASP A 45 -31.31 -4.32 -5.27
C ASP A 45 -30.44 -5.34 -4.51
N ASP A 46 -29.63 -6.12 -5.21
CA ASP A 46 -28.75 -7.15 -4.62
C ASP A 46 -27.57 -6.57 -3.83
N LEU A 47 -27.19 -5.30 -4.07
CA LEU A 47 -26.11 -4.60 -3.39
C LEU A 47 -26.58 -3.58 -2.34
N THR A 48 -27.89 -3.40 -2.19
CA THR A 48 -28.50 -2.39 -1.29
C THR A 48 -28.03 -2.53 0.17
N GLU A 49 -27.83 -3.75 0.66
CA GLU A 49 -27.33 -3.98 2.02
C GLU A 49 -25.92 -3.40 2.19
N LEU A 50 -25.02 -3.64 1.24
CA LEU A 50 -23.64 -3.14 1.26
C LEU A 50 -23.60 -1.60 1.13
N VAL A 51 -24.38 -1.02 0.22
CA VAL A 51 -24.51 0.44 0.06
C VAL A 51 -25.01 1.09 1.35
N SER A 52 -26.04 0.50 1.97
CA SER A 52 -26.62 1.03 3.21
C SER A 52 -25.61 1.03 4.37
N ILE A 53 -24.77 0.00 4.44
CA ILE A 53 -23.70 -0.06 5.43
C ILE A 53 -22.70 1.06 5.17
N MET A 54 -22.19 1.20 3.94
CA MET A 54 -21.20 2.23 3.62
C MET A 54 -21.72 3.64 3.93
N LYS A 55 -22.93 3.99 3.48
CA LYS A 55 -23.54 5.29 3.80
C LYS A 55 -23.69 5.52 5.30
N ARG A 56 -24.18 4.51 6.04
CA ARG A 56 -24.32 4.60 7.51
C ARG A 56 -22.99 4.78 8.21
N GLU A 57 -21.97 3.98 7.85
CA GLU A 57 -20.67 4.05 8.50
C GLU A 57 -19.97 5.37 8.20
N CYS A 58 -19.98 5.82 6.93
CA CYS A 58 -19.38 7.11 6.55
C CYS A 58 -20.07 8.32 7.20
N ALA A 59 -21.36 8.22 7.55
CA ALA A 59 -22.12 9.31 8.18
C ALA A 59 -22.01 9.33 9.72
N LYS A 60 -21.37 8.36 10.37
CA LYS A 60 -21.33 8.24 11.84
C LYS A 60 -20.65 9.39 12.56
N SER A 61 -19.66 10.00 11.94
CA SER A 61 -18.85 11.03 12.59
C SER A 61 -18.23 11.97 11.57
N PRO A 62 -18.11 13.26 11.86
CA PRO A 62 -17.35 14.21 11.04
C PRO A 62 -15.83 13.94 11.08
N LEU A 63 -15.36 13.07 11.98
CA LEU A 63 -13.96 12.61 12.01
C LEU A 63 -13.66 11.54 10.97
N ILE A 64 -14.68 10.95 10.35
CA ILE A 64 -14.50 10.07 9.20
C ILE A 64 -14.20 10.95 7.99
N LYS A 65 -13.02 10.78 7.43
CA LYS A 65 -12.50 11.60 6.33
C LYS A 65 -11.81 10.71 5.30
N GLY A 66 -11.69 11.23 4.07
CA GLY A 66 -10.90 10.59 3.03
C GLY A 66 -11.73 9.86 1.99
N THR A 67 -11.09 8.94 1.28
CA THR A 67 -11.69 8.21 0.17
C THR A 67 -11.97 6.76 0.53
N TYR A 68 -13.17 6.31 0.18
CA TYR A 68 -13.66 4.94 0.41
C TYR A 68 -14.15 4.34 -0.88
N ILE A 69 -13.74 3.12 -1.18
CA ILE A 69 -14.30 2.31 -2.27
C ILE A 69 -14.71 0.95 -1.72
N LEU A 70 -15.92 0.52 -2.08
CA LEU A 70 -16.38 -0.85 -1.95
C LEU A 70 -16.72 -1.39 -3.33
N ALA A 71 -16.20 -2.57 -3.66
CA ALA A 71 -16.49 -3.25 -4.92
C ALA A 71 -16.84 -4.72 -4.68
N ALA A 72 -17.66 -5.29 -5.58
CA ALA A 72 -18.05 -6.69 -5.63
C ALA A 72 -17.75 -7.23 -7.03
N ASP A 73 -16.80 -8.16 -7.14
CA ASP A 73 -16.21 -8.61 -8.40
C ASP A 73 -15.76 -7.44 -9.29
N ASP A 74 -16.34 -7.29 -10.48
CA ASP A 74 -16.05 -6.22 -11.44
C ASP A 74 -16.90 -4.97 -11.25
N ARG A 75 -17.91 -5.00 -10.35
CA ARG A 75 -18.80 -3.86 -10.09
C ARG A 75 -18.30 -3.03 -8.92
N VAL A 76 -18.25 -1.71 -9.08
CA VAL A 76 -18.11 -0.80 -7.94
C VAL A 76 -19.48 -0.61 -7.30
N VAL A 77 -19.52 -0.74 -5.96
CA VAL A 77 -20.74 -0.67 -5.16
C VAL A 77 -20.92 0.71 -4.54
N PHE A 78 -19.81 1.30 -4.10
CA PHE A 78 -19.80 2.58 -3.41
C PHE A 78 -18.47 3.29 -3.58
N ILE A 79 -18.53 4.60 -3.81
CA ILE A 79 -17.40 5.52 -3.71
C ILE A 79 -17.83 6.67 -2.81
N GLY A 80 -16.99 7.04 -1.85
CA GLY A 80 -17.23 8.19 -0.99
C GLY A 80 -15.98 9.04 -0.86
N GLY A 81 -16.09 10.35 -1.16
CA GLY A 81 -15.11 11.37 -0.81
C GLY A 81 -15.63 12.12 0.42
N ILE A 82 -15.32 11.60 1.61
CA ILE A 82 -16.02 11.92 2.85
C ILE A 82 -15.29 13.04 3.63
N ASN A 83 -16.01 14.12 3.95
CA ASN A 83 -15.60 15.18 4.89
C ASN A 83 -14.17 15.70 4.69
N SER A 84 -13.63 15.67 3.47
CA SER A 84 -12.25 16.04 3.20
C SER A 84 -12.12 16.81 1.88
N SER A 85 -11.09 17.64 1.82
CA SER A 85 -10.67 18.34 0.61
C SER A 85 -9.16 18.19 0.45
N ASP A 86 -8.67 18.34 -0.78
CA ASP A 86 -7.25 18.46 -1.05
C ASP A 86 -6.69 19.83 -0.55
N ILE A 87 -5.38 20.03 -0.67
CA ILE A 87 -4.72 21.28 -0.30
C ILE A 87 -5.21 22.52 -1.08
N HIS A 88 -5.92 22.31 -2.19
CA HIS A 88 -6.49 23.36 -3.03
C HIS A 88 -7.96 23.61 -2.72
N GLY A 89 -8.55 22.88 -1.76
CA GLY A 89 -9.96 22.97 -1.38
C GLY A 89 -10.91 22.20 -2.29
N ASN A 90 -10.41 21.34 -3.20
CA ASN A 90 -11.26 20.46 -3.99
C ASN A 90 -11.71 19.28 -3.13
N LYS A 91 -12.96 18.84 -3.30
CA LYS A 91 -13.44 17.61 -2.65
C LYS A 91 -12.59 16.42 -3.07
N VAL A 92 -12.22 15.57 -2.12
CA VAL A 92 -11.51 14.32 -2.42
C VAL A 92 -12.43 13.35 -3.17
N ASP A 93 -11.84 12.54 -4.02
CA ASP A 93 -12.52 11.55 -4.86
C ASP A 93 -11.74 10.24 -4.94
N ALA A 94 -12.13 9.35 -5.85
CA ALA A 94 -11.50 8.05 -6.05
C ALA A 94 -10.04 8.14 -6.53
N TYR A 95 -9.64 9.26 -7.11
CA TYR A 95 -8.32 9.48 -7.72
C TYR A 95 -7.41 10.36 -6.85
N THR A 96 -7.92 10.87 -5.74
CA THR A 96 -7.10 11.59 -4.75
C THR A 96 -6.05 10.65 -4.18
N THR A 97 -4.78 11.06 -4.23
CA THR A 97 -3.64 10.25 -3.81
C THR A 97 -3.31 10.42 -2.33
N TYR A 98 -2.88 9.32 -1.73
CA TYR A 98 -2.49 9.20 -0.32
C TYR A 98 -1.21 8.39 -0.20
N GLU A 99 -0.42 8.62 0.83
CA GLU A 99 0.55 7.61 1.26
C GLU A 99 -0.20 6.39 1.78
N ILE A 100 0.09 5.22 1.21
CA ILE A 100 -0.60 3.99 1.62
C ILE A 100 0.13 3.21 2.72
N GLY A 101 1.31 3.71 3.13
CA GLY A 101 2.12 3.12 4.19
C GLY A 101 2.32 1.62 3.96
N SER A 102 2.14 0.82 4.99
CA SER A 102 2.40 -0.62 4.95
C SER A 102 1.56 -1.44 3.95
N LEU A 103 0.58 -0.86 3.27
CA LEU A 103 -0.05 -1.52 2.11
C LEU A 103 0.97 -1.75 0.98
N THR A 104 2.04 -0.96 0.92
CA THR A 104 3.21 -1.15 0.06
C THR A 104 3.75 -2.58 0.11
N LYS A 105 3.67 -3.25 1.26
CA LYS A 105 4.20 -4.60 1.43
C LYS A 105 3.54 -5.65 0.52
N ALA A 106 2.29 -5.46 0.15
CA ALA A 106 1.63 -6.33 -0.82
C ALA A 106 2.25 -6.19 -2.23
N PHE A 107 2.69 -4.99 -2.60
CA PHE A 107 3.41 -4.73 -3.85
C PHE A 107 4.81 -5.35 -3.84
N THR A 108 5.54 -5.18 -2.74
CA THR A 108 6.87 -5.80 -2.55
C THR A 108 6.77 -7.32 -2.62
N ALA A 109 5.79 -7.91 -1.93
CA ALA A 109 5.55 -9.34 -1.97
C ALA A 109 5.17 -9.84 -3.38
N THR A 110 4.34 -9.09 -4.11
CA THR A 110 4.01 -9.36 -5.51
C THR A 110 5.26 -9.37 -6.37
N ALA A 111 6.14 -8.38 -6.23
CA ALA A 111 7.41 -8.30 -6.97
C ALA A 111 8.33 -9.50 -6.69
N VAL A 112 8.47 -9.90 -5.42
CA VAL A 112 9.25 -11.08 -5.01
C VAL A 112 8.67 -12.35 -5.64
N LEU A 113 7.35 -12.55 -5.56
CA LEU A 113 6.69 -13.73 -6.13
C LEU A 113 6.80 -13.77 -7.67
N GLN A 114 6.71 -12.61 -8.35
CA GLN A 114 6.98 -12.52 -9.79
C GLN A 114 8.41 -12.97 -10.14
N LEU A 115 9.39 -12.58 -9.33
CA LEU A 115 10.79 -13.00 -9.54
C LEU A 115 10.97 -14.49 -9.27
N CYS A 116 10.25 -15.05 -8.30
CA CYS A 116 10.21 -16.50 -8.06
C CYS A 116 9.64 -17.25 -9.28
N GLU A 117 8.52 -16.78 -9.84
CA GLU A 117 7.92 -17.38 -11.05
C GLU A 117 8.85 -17.34 -12.27
N ARG A 118 9.67 -16.27 -12.35
CA ARG A 118 10.67 -16.11 -13.41
C ARG A 118 11.97 -16.90 -13.15
N GLY A 119 12.07 -17.64 -12.03
CA GLY A 119 13.26 -18.37 -11.62
C GLY A 119 14.47 -17.50 -11.33
N LYS A 120 14.25 -16.23 -10.99
CA LYS A 120 15.28 -15.25 -10.63
C LYS A 120 15.59 -15.23 -9.13
N LEU A 121 14.66 -15.73 -8.33
CA LEU A 121 14.67 -15.75 -6.88
C LEU A 121 13.98 -17.02 -6.40
N SER A 122 14.36 -17.53 -5.24
CA SER A 122 13.66 -18.62 -4.55
C SER A 122 13.24 -18.19 -3.15
N LEU A 123 12.09 -18.65 -2.69
CA LEU A 123 11.67 -18.45 -1.29
C LEU A 123 12.64 -19.10 -0.30
N ASP A 124 13.36 -20.15 -0.73
CA ASP A 124 14.36 -20.84 0.07
C ASP A 124 15.76 -20.17 0.02
N ASP A 125 15.95 -19.18 -0.83
CA ASP A 125 17.21 -18.43 -0.88
C ASP A 125 17.51 -17.81 0.46
N THR A 126 18.72 -18.03 0.96
CA THR A 126 19.19 -17.46 2.22
C THR A 126 19.82 -16.08 2.01
N LEU A 127 19.73 -15.21 3.00
CA LEU A 127 20.18 -13.82 2.89
C LEU A 127 21.68 -13.67 2.62
N ASP A 128 22.52 -14.64 3.00
CA ASP A 128 23.95 -14.61 2.70
C ASP A 128 24.28 -14.65 1.20
N LEU A 129 23.32 -15.07 0.35
CA LEU A 129 23.45 -14.98 -1.11
C LEU A 129 23.45 -13.52 -1.60
N TYR A 130 22.77 -12.64 -0.87
CA TYR A 130 22.57 -11.23 -1.24
C TYR A 130 23.37 -10.28 -0.34
N PHE A 131 23.61 -10.68 0.91
CA PHE A 131 24.28 -9.92 1.95
C PHE A 131 25.24 -10.85 2.72
N PRO A 132 26.40 -11.19 2.09
CA PRO A 132 27.35 -12.15 2.67
C PRO A 132 27.99 -11.67 3.98
N GLU A 133 27.93 -10.37 4.26
CA GLU A 133 28.43 -9.75 5.49
C GLU A 133 27.49 -9.93 6.69
N PHE A 134 26.23 -10.35 6.47
CA PHE A 134 25.26 -10.49 7.55
C PHE A 134 25.48 -11.79 8.34
N GLU A 135 25.78 -11.68 9.62
CA GLU A 135 26.10 -12.82 10.48
C GLU A 135 25.02 -13.91 10.46
N TYR A 136 23.74 -13.51 10.51
CA TYR A 136 22.59 -14.41 10.51
C TYR A 136 22.07 -14.76 9.10
N GLY A 137 22.77 -14.31 8.06
CA GLY A 137 22.33 -14.42 6.69
C GLY A 137 21.98 -15.85 6.24
N ARG A 138 22.68 -16.86 6.75
CA ARG A 138 22.44 -18.28 6.44
C ARG A 138 21.22 -18.89 7.12
N GLU A 139 20.69 -18.23 8.15
CA GLU A 139 19.55 -18.74 8.91
C GLU A 139 18.23 -18.12 8.45
N ILE A 140 18.28 -16.98 7.76
CA ILE A 140 17.12 -16.24 7.29
C ILE A 140 16.93 -16.47 5.80
N THR A 141 15.73 -16.89 5.40
CA THR A 141 15.36 -17.06 4.00
C THR A 141 14.45 -15.92 3.54
N VAL A 142 14.27 -15.79 2.21
CA VAL A 142 13.27 -14.89 1.59
C VAL A 142 11.86 -15.19 2.14
N TYR A 143 11.54 -16.48 2.31
CA TYR A 143 10.28 -16.91 2.95
C TYR A 143 10.12 -16.31 4.35
N HIS A 144 11.16 -16.37 5.19
CA HIS A 144 11.10 -15.82 6.53
C HIS A 144 10.87 -14.30 6.55
N LEU A 145 11.40 -13.56 5.57
CA LEU A 145 11.15 -12.12 5.44
C LEU A 145 9.71 -11.85 5.04
N LEU A 146 9.20 -12.51 4.00
CA LEU A 146 7.83 -12.34 3.51
C LEU A 146 6.79 -12.63 4.58
N HIS A 147 7.00 -13.68 5.38
CA HIS A 147 6.07 -14.15 6.41
C HIS A 147 6.34 -13.59 7.81
N MET A 148 7.20 -12.54 7.93
CA MET A 148 7.50 -11.90 9.21
C MET A 148 8.05 -12.88 10.28
N GLN A 149 8.92 -13.80 9.87
CA GLN A 149 9.49 -14.87 10.72
C GLN A 149 11.01 -14.83 10.80
N SER A 150 11.63 -13.75 10.33
CA SER A 150 13.09 -13.61 10.28
C SER A 150 13.74 -13.49 11.66
N GLY A 151 13.02 -13.02 12.67
CA GLY A 151 13.58 -12.62 13.96
C GLY A 151 14.20 -11.23 13.95
N LEU A 152 14.23 -10.54 12.81
CA LEU A 152 14.63 -9.13 12.74
C LEU A 152 13.65 -8.26 13.53
N ARG A 153 14.14 -7.21 14.17
CA ARG A 153 13.31 -6.25 14.90
C ARG A 153 12.26 -5.62 14.01
N LYS A 154 11.22 -5.06 14.64
CA LYS A 154 10.15 -4.34 13.92
C LYS A 154 10.74 -3.22 13.07
N ASP A 155 11.52 -2.37 13.69
CA ASP A 155 12.18 -1.24 13.06
C ASP A 155 13.68 -1.28 13.38
N PHE A 156 14.49 -0.72 12.49
CA PHE A 156 15.93 -0.61 12.69
C PHE A 156 16.32 0.61 13.55
N VAL A 157 15.37 1.48 13.84
CA VAL A 157 15.47 2.53 14.86
C VAL A 157 14.54 2.20 16.01
N THR A 158 14.95 2.55 17.21
CA THR A 158 14.16 2.44 18.44
C THR A 158 13.71 3.83 18.87
N ASP A 159 12.69 3.92 19.74
CA ASP A 159 12.27 5.19 20.31
C ASP A 159 13.44 5.95 20.94
N ASP A 160 14.43 5.24 21.50
CA ASP A 160 15.65 5.80 22.10
C ASP A 160 16.59 6.41 21.06
N THR A 161 16.47 6.07 19.77
CA THR A 161 17.30 6.62 18.69
C THR A 161 17.10 8.14 18.55
N PHE A 162 15.93 8.62 18.89
CA PHE A 162 15.59 10.05 18.83
C PHE A 162 15.75 10.77 20.17
N LEU A 163 16.46 10.16 21.11
CA LEU A 163 16.76 10.77 22.40
C LEU A 163 18.27 11.07 22.51
N ASP A 164 18.58 12.24 23.06
CA ASP A 164 19.94 12.60 23.44
C ASP A 164 20.44 11.77 24.65
N GLU A 165 21.69 11.93 25.01
CA GLU A 165 22.31 11.25 26.17
C GLU A 165 21.60 11.52 27.52
N ASN A 166 20.71 12.52 27.58
CA ASN A 166 19.94 12.87 28.76
C ASN A 166 18.49 12.40 28.68
N GLY A 167 18.10 11.69 27.59
CA GLY A 167 16.76 11.19 27.36
C GLY A 167 15.79 12.27 26.86
N ASN A 168 16.27 13.39 26.31
CA ASN A 168 15.43 14.40 25.67
C ASN A 168 15.35 14.15 24.15
N PRO A 169 14.27 14.58 23.46
CA PRO A 169 14.16 14.48 22.01
C PRO A 169 15.36 15.11 21.29
N ASP A 170 16.06 14.31 20.49
CA ASP A 170 17.15 14.75 19.63
C ASP A 170 16.60 15.19 18.28
N ALA A 171 16.49 16.50 18.11
CA ALA A 171 15.95 17.09 16.87
C ALA A 171 16.91 16.87 15.68
N GLU A 172 18.21 16.69 15.90
CA GLU A 172 19.19 16.45 14.84
C GLU A 172 19.07 15.02 14.31
N GLU A 173 19.03 14.01 15.20
CA GLU A 173 18.80 12.62 14.81
C GLU A 173 17.40 12.41 14.24
N PHE A 174 16.37 13.06 14.77
CA PHE A 174 15.03 13.05 14.19
C PHE A 174 15.06 13.60 12.77
N ARG A 175 15.70 14.76 12.56
CA ARG A 175 15.85 15.37 11.26
C ARG A 175 16.62 14.46 10.31
N ARG A 176 17.75 13.90 10.73
CA ARG A 176 18.57 12.97 9.95
C ARG A 176 17.73 11.80 9.47
N TYR A 177 16.98 11.18 10.37
CA TYR A 177 16.15 10.03 10.04
C TYR A 177 15.04 10.37 9.04
N TYR A 178 14.31 11.45 9.30
CA TYR A 178 13.11 11.78 8.52
C TYR A 178 13.37 12.66 7.30
N TYR A 179 14.45 13.42 7.29
CA TYR A 179 14.69 14.43 6.25
C TYR A 179 15.94 14.15 5.40
N ASP A 180 17.04 13.75 5.98
CA ASP A 180 18.29 13.55 5.24
C ASP A 180 18.36 12.14 4.64
N GLY A 181 17.62 11.18 5.21
CA GLY A 181 17.61 9.77 4.83
C GLY A 181 18.93 9.06 5.14
N PHE A 182 19.00 7.79 4.80
CA PHE A 182 20.18 6.95 4.97
C PHE A 182 20.66 6.39 3.64
N THR A 183 21.96 6.19 3.51
CA THR A 183 22.50 5.37 2.44
C THR A 183 22.15 3.90 2.67
N ASP A 184 22.24 3.08 1.61
CA ASP A 184 22.00 1.65 1.74
C ASP A 184 23.00 0.99 2.71
N GLU A 185 24.25 1.44 2.73
CA GLU A 185 25.28 0.98 3.65
C GLU A 185 24.93 1.30 5.11
N GLU A 186 24.42 2.49 5.38
CA GLU A 186 23.98 2.87 6.72
C GLU A 186 22.76 2.06 7.16
N LEU A 187 21.75 1.88 6.30
CA LEU A 187 20.58 1.04 6.57
C LEU A 187 20.98 -0.40 6.87
N LEU A 188 21.83 -1.00 6.02
CA LEU A 188 22.32 -2.36 6.22
C LEU A 188 23.14 -2.47 7.53
N SER A 189 23.99 -1.49 7.83
CA SER A 189 24.74 -1.45 9.08
C SER A 189 23.82 -1.44 10.30
N MET A 190 22.75 -0.63 10.28
CA MET A 190 21.77 -0.58 11.37
C MET A 190 21.03 -1.91 11.51
N ILE A 191 20.53 -2.48 10.40
CA ILE A 191 19.81 -3.75 10.42
C ILE A 191 20.70 -4.89 10.91
N PHE A 192 21.95 -4.98 10.42
CA PHE A 192 22.86 -6.08 10.71
C PHE A 192 23.52 -5.98 12.07
N SER A 193 23.54 -4.81 12.69
CA SER A 193 24.04 -4.64 14.07
C SER A 193 23.08 -5.16 15.13
N CYS A 194 21.81 -5.44 14.76
CA CYS A 194 20.80 -5.92 15.70
C CYS A 194 20.88 -7.44 15.87
N GLU A 195 20.81 -7.91 17.11
CA GLU A 195 20.58 -9.33 17.39
C GLU A 195 19.16 -9.73 16.99
N LEU A 196 18.99 -11.00 16.63
CA LEU A 196 17.66 -11.54 16.32
C LEU A 196 16.86 -11.74 17.61
N GLU A 197 15.61 -11.33 17.60
CA GLU A 197 14.66 -11.50 18.72
C GLU A 197 14.32 -12.98 18.98
N PHE A 198 14.46 -13.83 17.97
CA PHE A 198 14.28 -15.28 18.06
C PHE A 198 14.89 -15.97 16.84
N LYS A 199 15.03 -17.29 16.95
CA LYS A 199 15.52 -18.12 15.82
C LYS A 199 14.57 -18.04 14.62
N PRO A 200 15.06 -17.73 13.41
CA PRO A 200 14.25 -17.66 12.19
C PRO A 200 13.31 -18.86 12.02
N GLY A 201 12.12 -18.61 11.53
CA GLY A 201 11.08 -19.62 11.31
C GLY A 201 10.34 -20.09 12.58
N THR A 202 10.68 -19.61 13.79
CA THR A 202 10.07 -20.14 15.03
C THR A 202 8.88 -19.32 15.54
N LYS A 203 8.87 -18.00 15.30
CA LYS A 203 7.85 -17.08 15.79
C LYS A 203 7.51 -16.05 14.72
N TYR A 204 6.46 -15.30 14.97
CA TYR A 204 6.06 -14.10 14.23
C TYR A 204 6.56 -12.84 14.95
N LEU A 205 7.12 -11.91 14.18
CA LEU A 205 7.34 -10.54 14.59
C LEU A 205 7.30 -9.65 13.34
N TYR A 206 6.38 -8.69 13.33
CA TYR A 206 6.29 -7.71 12.25
C TYR A 206 7.60 -6.94 12.12
N SER A 207 8.18 -6.92 10.92
CA SER A 207 9.48 -6.32 10.65
C SER A 207 9.48 -5.50 9.38
N ASN A 208 9.62 -4.19 9.52
CA ASN A 208 9.86 -3.27 8.41
C ASN A 208 11.25 -3.53 7.81
N ALA A 209 12.26 -3.75 8.65
CA ALA A 209 13.61 -4.10 8.21
C ALA A 209 13.63 -5.29 7.24
N GLY A 210 12.81 -6.32 7.51
CA GLY A 210 12.67 -7.46 6.61
C GLY A 210 12.20 -7.10 5.21
N TYR A 211 11.22 -6.22 5.10
CA TYR A 211 10.70 -5.77 3.80
C TYR A 211 11.62 -4.76 3.09
N THR A 212 12.39 -3.96 3.84
CA THR A 212 13.48 -3.16 3.27
C THR A 212 14.52 -4.07 2.60
N LEU A 213 14.93 -5.16 3.26
CA LEU A 213 15.83 -6.15 2.67
C LEU A 213 15.23 -6.82 1.41
N LEU A 214 13.93 -7.12 1.39
CA LEU A 214 13.25 -7.64 0.19
C LEU A 214 13.32 -6.66 -0.98
N ALA A 215 13.09 -5.36 -0.74
CA ALA A 215 13.24 -4.34 -1.78
C ALA A 215 14.68 -4.28 -2.32
N MET A 216 15.69 -4.31 -1.43
CA MET A 216 17.10 -4.36 -1.83
C MET A 216 17.45 -5.65 -2.59
N ILE A 217 16.83 -6.79 -2.25
CA ILE A 217 17.00 -8.05 -3.00
C ILE A 217 16.41 -7.93 -4.41
N ILE A 218 15.23 -7.33 -4.56
CA ILE A 218 14.64 -7.04 -5.88
C ILE A 218 15.63 -6.26 -6.73
N GLU A 219 16.23 -5.20 -6.21
CA GLU A 219 17.21 -4.37 -6.92
C GLU A 219 18.48 -5.16 -7.29
N LYS A 220 19.02 -5.96 -6.35
CA LYS A 220 20.21 -6.80 -6.62
C LYS A 220 19.97 -7.85 -7.71
N VAL A 221 18.78 -8.44 -7.73
CA VAL A 221 18.42 -9.51 -8.66
C VAL A 221 18.08 -8.98 -10.06
N THR A 222 17.50 -7.80 -10.14
CA THR A 222 17.03 -7.20 -11.40
C THR A 222 18.02 -6.23 -12.01
N GLY A 223 18.77 -5.51 -11.19
CA GLY A 223 19.60 -4.38 -11.59
C GLY A 223 18.79 -3.09 -11.83
N GLU A 224 17.48 -3.11 -11.57
CA GLU A 224 16.58 -1.96 -11.61
C GLU A 224 16.38 -1.45 -10.17
N SER A 225 16.05 -0.16 -10.01
CA SER A 225 15.59 0.31 -8.70
C SER A 225 14.25 -0.34 -8.34
N TYR A 226 13.94 -0.43 -7.04
CA TYR A 226 12.66 -0.93 -6.57
C TYR A 226 11.49 -0.17 -7.22
N ALA A 227 11.59 1.16 -7.29
CA ALA A 227 10.58 2.01 -7.89
C ALA A 227 10.37 1.69 -9.38
N GLU A 228 11.45 1.55 -10.17
CA GLU A 228 11.35 1.16 -11.58
C GLU A 228 10.72 -0.22 -11.74
N TYR A 229 11.11 -1.18 -10.90
CA TYR A 229 10.53 -2.51 -10.98
C TYR A 229 9.02 -2.50 -10.71
N VAL A 230 8.57 -1.83 -9.65
CA VAL A 230 7.14 -1.73 -9.29
C VAL A 230 6.38 -0.97 -10.36
N GLN A 231 6.93 0.13 -10.89
CA GLN A 231 6.33 0.87 -12.00
C GLN A 231 6.10 -0.04 -13.21
N ASN A 232 7.16 -0.67 -13.71
CA ASN A 232 7.10 -1.44 -14.96
C ASN A 232 6.32 -2.75 -14.85
N ASN A 233 6.39 -3.43 -13.70
CA ASN A 233 5.85 -4.78 -13.54
C ASN A 233 4.53 -4.85 -12.76
N ILE A 234 4.11 -3.75 -12.11
CA ILE A 234 2.87 -3.72 -11.35
C ILE A 234 2.00 -2.53 -11.79
N PHE A 235 2.45 -1.28 -11.65
CA PHE A 235 1.60 -0.12 -11.93
C PHE A 235 1.18 -0.06 -13.40
N ASP A 236 2.12 -0.11 -14.33
CA ASP A 236 1.83 -0.08 -15.77
C ASP A 236 0.99 -1.29 -16.21
N VAL A 237 1.28 -2.47 -15.63
CA VAL A 237 0.53 -3.69 -15.91
C VAL A 237 -0.93 -3.56 -15.45
N CYS A 238 -1.19 -2.93 -14.31
CA CYS A 238 -2.54 -2.72 -13.77
C CYS A 238 -3.26 -1.52 -14.40
N GLY A 239 -2.53 -0.55 -14.96
CA GLY A 239 -3.05 0.75 -15.39
C GLY A 239 -3.25 1.72 -14.23
N MET A 240 -2.37 1.66 -13.23
CA MET A 240 -2.38 2.51 -12.02
C MET A 240 -1.70 3.85 -12.33
N GLU A 241 -2.42 4.76 -12.99
CA GLU A 241 -1.87 6.03 -13.49
C GLU A 241 -1.65 7.08 -12.38
N HIS A 242 -2.25 6.87 -11.20
CA HIS A 242 -2.16 7.78 -10.04
C HIS A 242 -1.31 7.20 -8.90
N SER A 243 -0.47 6.21 -9.21
CA SER A 243 0.39 5.55 -8.23
C SER A 243 1.85 5.75 -8.56
N SER A 244 2.67 5.94 -7.53
CA SER A 244 4.13 6.04 -7.67
C SER A 244 4.82 5.56 -6.40
N SER A 245 6.06 5.07 -6.52
CA SER A 245 6.96 5.00 -5.39
C SER A 245 7.57 6.39 -5.16
N MET A 246 7.68 6.81 -3.90
CA MET A 246 8.20 8.14 -3.54
C MET A 246 9.61 8.42 -4.06
N ALA A 247 10.39 7.39 -4.36
CA ALA A 247 11.73 7.55 -4.92
C ALA A 247 11.75 8.19 -6.33
N THR A 248 10.58 8.24 -7.02
CA THR A 248 10.45 8.79 -8.38
C THR A 248 9.32 9.81 -8.50
N GLY A 249 8.57 10.07 -7.41
CA GLY A 249 7.23 10.62 -7.51
C GLY A 249 7.14 12.13 -7.64
N ASP A 250 6.36 12.55 -8.63
CA ASP A 250 5.73 13.86 -8.68
C ASP A 250 4.36 13.73 -7.98
N VAL A 251 4.25 14.22 -6.76
CA VAL A 251 3.01 14.14 -5.99
C VAL A 251 2.13 15.33 -6.34
N THR A 252 1.17 15.12 -7.21
CA THR A 252 0.35 16.20 -7.78
C THR A 252 -0.92 16.52 -7.00
N SER A 253 -1.36 15.64 -6.09
CA SER A 253 -2.53 15.90 -5.24
C SER A 253 -2.34 15.30 -3.85
N ILE A 254 -2.35 16.15 -2.83
CA ILE A 254 -2.24 15.76 -1.43
C ILE A 254 -3.55 16.14 -0.75
N PRO A 255 -4.25 15.23 -0.07
CA PRO A 255 -5.42 15.57 0.72
C PRO A 255 -5.07 16.57 1.82
N GLU A 256 -6.04 17.39 2.21
CA GLU A 256 -5.88 18.32 3.32
C GLU A 256 -5.48 17.56 4.59
N PHE A 257 -4.29 17.86 5.12
CA PHE A 257 -3.85 17.37 6.41
C PHE A 257 -4.61 18.10 7.54
N VAL A 258 -5.21 17.33 8.43
CA VAL A 258 -5.84 17.88 9.63
C VAL A 258 -5.02 17.41 10.82
N PRO A 259 -4.23 18.31 11.47
CA PRO A 259 -3.50 17.96 12.68
C PRO A 259 -4.48 17.46 13.76
N ASP A 260 -4.27 16.27 14.26
CA ASP A 260 -5.08 15.71 15.35
C ASP A 260 -4.53 16.05 16.74
N GLY A 261 -3.49 16.89 16.80
CA GLY A 261 -2.80 17.28 18.03
C GLY A 261 -1.76 16.24 18.51
N SER A 262 -1.62 15.11 17.86
CA SER A 262 -0.54 14.13 18.12
C SER A 262 0.68 14.37 17.21
N SER A 263 0.50 15.10 16.12
CA SER A 263 1.59 15.46 15.21
C SER A 263 2.48 16.53 15.83
N PRO A 264 3.81 16.38 15.77
CA PRO A 264 4.75 17.43 16.18
C PRO A 264 4.71 18.66 15.26
N PHE A 265 4.00 18.60 14.15
CA PHE A 265 3.88 19.66 13.16
C PHE A 265 2.58 20.43 13.33
N THR A 266 2.69 21.74 13.44
CA THR A 266 1.56 22.66 13.63
C THR A 266 1.08 23.30 12.33
N ASP A 267 1.90 23.26 11.27
CA ASP A 267 1.58 23.80 9.95
C ASP A 267 1.48 22.64 8.93
N PRO A 268 0.29 22.39 8.36
CA PRO A 268 0.11 21.37 7.34
C PRO A 268 0.97 21.59 6.08
N TYR A 269 1.28 22.83 5.72
CA TYR A 269 2.15 23.14 4.58
C TYR A 269 3.62 22.85 4.88
N GLU A 270 4.08 23.09 6.11
CA GLU A 270 5.43 22.76 6.55
C GLU A 270 5.63 21.23 6.53
N VAL A 271 4.61 20.48 6.92
CA VAL A 271 4.59 19.02 6.83
C VAL A 271 4.67 18.54 5.39
N VAL A 272 3.85 19.11 4.50
CA VAL A 272 3.78 18.71 3.10
C VAL A 272 5.10 18.98 2.36
N ASP A 273 5.64 20.21 2.46
CA ASP A 273 6.87 20.58 1.73
C ASP A 273 8.12 19.89 2.28
N THR A 274 8.14 19.55 3.56
CA THR A 274 9.36 19.08 4.24
C THR A 274 9.38 17.57 4.45
N LEU A 275 8.27 16.95 4.86
CA LEU A 275 8.18 15.50 5.03
C LEU A 275 8.13 14.75 3.69
N TYR A 276 7.49 15.34 2.70
CA TYR A 276 7.24 14.68 1.43
C TYR A 276 8.50 14.33 0.65
N MET A 277 9.54 15.14 0.75
CA MET A 277 10.73 14.97 -0.07
C MET A 277 11.77 14.00 0.51
N GLN A 278 11.63 13.53 1.74
CA GLN A 278 12.77 12.98 2.45
C GLN A 278 12.55 11.65 3.23
N LEU A 279 11.31 11.22 3.44
CA LEU A 279 10.97 9.94 4.13
C LEU A 279 11.24 8.68 3.29
N ILE A 280 11.76 8.86 2.10
CA ILE A 280 11.66 7.92 0.98
C ILE A 280 12.56 6.71 1.10
N LYS A 281 13.81 6.89 1.56
CA LYS A 281 14.80 5.79 1.50
C LYS A 281 14.60 4.71 2.55
N PRO A 282 14.35 5.03 3.82
CA PRO A 282 14.12 4.00 4.83
C PRO A 282 12.86 3.17 4.60
N GLU A 283 11.86 3.77 3.94
CA GLU A 283 10.55 3.17 3.73
C GLU A 283 10.42 2.37 2.42
N ARG A 284 11.50 2.30 1.60
CA ARG A 284 11.53 1.57 0.33
C ARG A 284 11.06 0.12 0.48
N GLY A 285 9.96 -0.20 -0.20
CA GLY A 285 9.32 -1.51 -0.15
C GLY A 285 8.50 -1.78 1.12
N VAL A 286 8.40 -0.80 2.01
CA VAL A 286 7.75 -0.89 3.32
C VAL A 286 6.52 0.01 3.38
N GLY A 287 6.66 1.26 2.94
CA GLY A 287 5.65 2.30 3.07
C GLY A 287 5.76 3.43 2.05
N ASP A 288 6.61 3.32 1.05
CA ASP A 288 7.01 4.37 0.11
C ASP A 288 6.06 4.56 -1.09
N ILE A 289 4.94 3.86 -1.15
CA ILE A 289 4.00 4.00 -2.26
C ILE A 289 2.95 5.05 -1.94
N HIS A 290 2.73 5.96 -2.92
CA HIS A 290 1.54 6.78 -3.03
C HIS A 290 0.58 6.12 -3.99
N SER A 291 -0.70 6.12 -3.65
CA SER A 291 -1.74 5.59 -4.51
C SER A 291 -3.09 6.23 -4.22
N CYS A 292 -4.05 6.04 -5.09
CA CYS A 292 -5.44 6.41 -4.89
C CYS A 292 -6.32 5.16 -4.74
N ALA A 293 -7.55 5.35 -4.27
CA ALA A 293 -8.44 4.23 -4.04
C ALA A 293 -8.84 3.50 -5.34
N ALA A 294 -8.90 4.22 -6.46
CA ALA A 294 -9.15 3.65 -7.78
C ALA A 294 -8.02 2.70 -8.21
N ASP A 295 -6.78 3.14 -8.08
CA ASP A 295 -5.61 2.35 -8.46
C ASP A 295 -5.43 1.15 -7.54
N MET A 296 -5.69 1.29 -6.24
CA MET A 296 -5.67 0.17 -5.30
C MET A 296 -6.68 -0.92 -5.69
N LEU A 297 -7.87 -0.53 -6.17
CA LEU A 297 -8.85 -1.50 -6.69
C LEU A 297 -8.37 -2.19 -7.97
N LEU A 298 -7.65 -1.47 -8.86
CA LEU A 298 -7.04 -2.06 -10.05
C LEU A 298 -5.97 -3.08 -9.67
N PHE A 299 -5.12 -2.75 -8.67
CA PHE A 299 -4.14 -3.68 -8.13
C PHE A 299 -4.79 -4.94 -7.58
N ASP A 300 -5.78 -4.81 -6.72
CA ASP A 300 -6.46 -5.95 -6.09
C ASP A 300 -7.11 -6.86 -7.13
N ARG A 301 -7.82 -6.30 -8.09
CA ARG A 301 -8.44 -7.06 -9.18
C ARG A 301 -7.41 -7.77 -10.05
N ALA A 302 -6.30 -7.11 -10.37
CA ALA A 302 -5.21 -7.70 -11.14
C ALA A 302 -4.52 -8.84 -10.38
N LEU A 303 -4.33 -8.66 -9.07
CA LEU A 303 -3.74 -9.66 -8.18
C LEU A 303 -4.63 -10.90 -8.07
N ILE A 304 -5.87 -10.71 -7.68
CA ILE A 304 -6.85 -11.79 -7.48
C ILE A 304 -7.21 -12.47 -8.82
N GLY A 305 -7.26 -11.69 -9.89
CA GLY A 305 -7.52 -12.18 -11.25
C GLY A 305 -6.35 -12.94 -11.90
N GLY A 306 -5.19 -13.04 -11.23
CA GLY A 306 -4.02 -13.77 -11.72
C GLY A 306 -3.25 -13.06 -12.84
N LYS A 307 -3.43 -11.73 -12.97
CA LYS A 307 -2.72 -10.91 -13.97
C LYS A 307 -1.29 -10.60 -13.52
N LEU A 308 -1.05 -10.47 -12.21
CA LEU A 308 0.23 -10.10 -11.64
C LEU A 308 1.09 -11.32 -11.28
N ILE A 309 0.48 -12.33 -10.67
CA ILE A 309 1.10 -13.58 -10.26
C ILE A 309 0.14 -14.74 -10.54
N ASN A 310 0.68 -15.94 -10.72
CA ASN A 310 -0.13 -17.12 -10.96
C ASN A 310 -0.85 -17.61 -9.70
N LYS A 311 -1.73 -18.60 -9.83
CA LYS A 311 -2.56 -19.10 -8.73
C LYS A 311 -1.75 -19.76 -7.59
N ASP A 312 -0.58 -20.34 -7.89
CA ASP A 312 0.24 -21.01 -6.89
C ASP A 312 0.97 -19.96 -6.04
N SER A 313 1.48 -18.89 -6.66
CA SER A 313 2.02 -17.72 -5.98
C SER A 313 0.95 -16.93 -5.20
N LEU A 314 -0.28 -16.85 -5.74
CA LEU A 314 -1.40 -16.25 -5.03
C LEU A 314 -1.79 -17.08 -3.79
N ALA A 315 -1.75 -18.40 -3.90
CA ALA A 315 -1.98 -19.30 -2.76
C ALA A 315 -0.90 -19.13 -1.70
N GLU A 316 0.37 -18.96 -2.10
CA GLU A 316 1.47 -18.64 -1.17
C GLU A 316 1.29 -17.28 -0.53
N MET A 317 0.88 -16.26 -1.29
CA MET A 317 0.63 -14.92 -0.75
C MET A 317 -0.38 -14.94 0.39
N PHE A 318 -1.43 -15.75 0.27
CA PHE A 318 -2.47 -15.90 1.30
C PHE A 318 -2.22 -17.10 2.24
N HIS A 319 -1.08 -17.76 2.16
CA HIS A 319 -0.67 -18.76 3.14
C HIS A 319 -0.33 -18.06 4.46
N MET A 320 -1.23 -18.19 5.45
CA MET A 320 -1.09 -17.52 6.75
C MET A 320 -0.27 -18.35 7.73
N ASP A 321 1.04 -18.47 7.47
CA ASP A 321 1.93 -19.10 8.45
C ASP A 321 2.15 -18.14 9.64
N LYS A 322 1.89 -18.64 10.84
CA LYS A 322 1.97 -17.89 12.10
C LYS A 322 1.15 -16.58 12.12
N GLY A 323 0.13 -16.47 11.25
CA GLY A 323 -0.82 -15.35 11.25
C GLY A 323 -0.48 -14.19 10.31
N TYR A 324 0.52 -14.37 9.43
CA TYR A 324 0.86 -13.39 8.39
C TYR A 324 1.18 -14.11 7.07
N GLY A 325 0.60 -13.62 5.99
CA GLY A 325 0.96 -14.01 4.63
C GLY A 325 1.98 -13.03 4.03
N CYS A 326 2.06 -12.98 2.70
CA CYS A 326 2.96 -12.05 2.03
C CYS A 326 2.29 -10.69 1.84
N GLY A 327 2.40 -9.79 2.83
CA GLY A 327 1.78 -8.46 2.82
C GLY A 327 0.29 -8.45 3.22
N TRP A 328 -0.24 -9.55 3.77
CA TRP A 328 -1.64 -9.67 4.17
C TRP A 328 -1.80 -10.31 5.55
N VAL A 329 -2.88 -9.96 6.24
CA VAL A 329 -3.25 -10.47 7.56
C VAL A 329 -4.65 -11.08 7.46
N PRO A 330 -4.92 -12.26 8.05
CA PRO A 330 -6.25 -12.83 8.05
C PRO A 330 -7.15 -12.05 9.02
N ALA A 331 -8.38 -11.74 8.60
CA ALA A 331 -9.35 -11.09 9.48
C ALA A 331 -9.74 -11.97 10.69
N ARG A 332 -9.65 -13.28 10.50
CA ARG A 332 -9.79 -14.32 11.54
C ARG A 332 -8.95 -15.53 11.15
N PRO A 333 -8.51 -16.34 12.11
CA PRO A 333 -7.84 -17.59 11.81
C PRO A 333 -8.69 -18.46 10.86
N ASN A 334 -8.05 -18.95 9.78
CA ASN A 334 -8.66 -19.80 8.74
C ASN A 334 -9.85 -19.17 8.00
N SER A 335 -9.88 -17.85 7.83
CA SER A 335 -10.88 -17.17 7.01
C SER A 335 -10.34 -16.84 5.63
N ASP A 336 -11.23 -16.80 4.61
CA ASP A 336 -10.93 -16.29 3.26
C ASP A 336 -11.11 -14.76 3.17
N ILE A 337 -10.89 -14.08 4.29
CA ILE A 337 -10.93 -12.63 4.41
C ILE A 337 -9.57 -12.15 4.90
N PHE A 338 -8.95 -11.35 4.08
CA PHE A 338 -7.61 -10.82 4.29
C PHE A 338 -7.64 -9.31 4.27
N TYR A 339 -6.81 -8.68 5.07
CA TYR A 339 -6.66 -7.24 5.07
C TYR A 339 -5.22 -6.85 5.40
N HIS A 340 -4.88 -5.61 5.17
CA HIS A 340 -3.72 -4.96 5.75
C HIS A 340 -4.05 -3.51 6.08
N GLY A 341 -3.40 -2.96 7.10
CA GLY A 341 -3.43 -1.55 7.43
C GLY A 341 -2.12 -0.87 7.02
N GLY A 342 -2.21 0.36 6.59
CA GLY A 342 -1.08 1.24 6.36
C GLY A 342 -1.16 2.43 7.30
N GLU A 343 -0.04 2.86 7.82
CA GLU A 343 0.08 4.02 8.68
C GLU A 343 1.36 4.76 8.34
N THR A 344 1.22 6.06 8.16
CA THR A 344 2.31 7.01 8.11
C THR A 344 2.06 8.09 9.17
N TYR A 345 2.89 9.12 9.23
CA TYR A 345 2.67 10.19 10.21
C TYR A 345 1.34 10.90 10.06
N ILE A 346 0.83 10.98 8.83
CA ILE A 346 -0.33 11.80 8.48
C ILE A 346 -1.45 11.00 7.84
N TYR A 347 -1.20 9.77 7.38
CA TYR A 347 -2.19 8.98 6.65
C TYR A 347 -2.46 7.62 7.32
N LYS A 348 -3.69 7.17 7.19
CA LYS A 348 -4.12 5.80 7.46
C LYS A 348 -4.73 5.21 6.21
N ALA A 349 -4.39 3.98 5.93
CA ALA A 349 -4.94 3.24 4.81
C ALA A 349 -5.37 1.84 5.25
N TYR A 350 -6.44 1.34 4.67
CA TYR A 350 -6.89 -0.04 4.85
C TYR A 350 -7.25 -0.63 3.49
N ASN A 351 -6.82 -1.84 3.27
CA ASN A 351 -7.23 -2.66 2.15
C ASN A 351 -7.74 -4.00 2.66
N LEU A 352 -8.92 -4.42 2.21
CA LEU A 352 -9.53 -5.69 2.55
C LEU A 352 -9.99 -6.40 1.28
N TYR A 353 -9.67 -7.68 1.21
CA TYR A 353 -10.18 -8.64 0.24
C TYR A 353 -10.95 -9.75 0.95
N ALA A 354 -12.12 -10.11 0.43
CA ALA A 354 -12.90 -11.25 0.90
C ALA A 354 -13.48 -12.03 -0.26
N LYS A 355 -13.35 -13.36 -0.23
CA LYS A 355 -14.05 -14.25 -1.15
C LYS A 355 -15.34 -14.73 -0.50
N THR A 356 -16.48 -14.49 -1.16
CA THR A 356 -17.82 -14.77 -0.61
C THR A 356 -18.67 -15.57 -1.58
N GLU A 357 -19.62 -16.35 -1.07
CA GLU A 357 -20.58 -17.07 -1.92
C GLU A 357 -21.66 -16.14 -2.49
N LYS A 358 -22.07 -15.14 -1.71
CA LYS A 358 -23.19 -14.25 -2.06
C LYS A 358 -22.78 -13.13 -3.01
N TYR A 359 -21.62 -12.51 -2.79
CA TYR A 359 -21.22 -11.28 -3.45
C TYR A 359 -19.98 -11.45 -4.35
N GLY A 360 -19.44 -12.69 -4.47
CA GLY A 360 -18.17 -12.93 -5.16
C GLY A 360 -16.97 -12.37 -4.40
N ASN A 361 -16.05 -11.74 -5.11
CA ASN A 361 -14.89 -11.09 -4.53
C ASN A 361 -15.26 -9.69 -4.03
N ILE A 362 -15.08 -9.43 -2.76
CA ILE A 362 -15.30 -8.12 -2.15
C ILE A 362 -13.96 -7.43 -1.91
N TYR A 363 -13.90 -6.16 -2.30
CA TYR A 363 -12.76 -5.27 -2.11
C TYR A 363 -13.24 -4.03 -1.35
N LEU A 364 -12.60 -3.72 -0.23
CA LEU A 364 -12.84 -2.49 0.53
C LEU A 364 -11.53 -1.74 0.70
N ILE A 365 -11.45 -0.56 0.13
CA ILE A 365 -10.30 0.34 0.23
C ILE A 365 -10.74 1.58 1.01
N GLN A 366 -9.94 1.99 1.98
CA GLN A 366 -10.16 3.15 2.82
C GLN A 366 -8.84 3.92 2.94
N LEU A 367 -8.82 5.16 2.47
CA LEU A 367 -7.65 6.04 2.50
C LEU A 367 -8.01 7.31 3.26
N HIS A 368 -7.29 7.60 4.33
CA HIS A 368 -7.60 8.67 5.28
C HIS A 368 -6.47 9.67 5.39
N PRO A 369 -6.76 10.98 5.35
CA PRO A 369 -5.78 12.05 5.56
C PRO A 369 -5.50 12.35 7.05
N THR A 370 -5.89 11.45 7.96
CA THR A 370 -5.74 11.66 9.41
C THR A 370 -5.84 10.34 10.18
N VAL A 371 -5.13 10.24 11.28
CA VAL A 371 -5.24 9.15 12.26
C VAL A 371 -6.46 9.27 13.18
N ALA A 372 -7.06 10.46 13.30
CA ALA A 372 -8.16 10.71 14.23
C ALA A 372 -9.44 9.89 13.96
N GLY A 373 -9.62 9.40 12.73
CA GLY A 373 -10.77 8.57 12.32
C GLY A 373 -10.57 7.06 12.45
N ASP A 374 -9.43 6.58 12.87
CA ASP A 374 -9.02 5.17 12.82
C ASP A 374 -10.02 4.18 13.43
N GLN A 375 -10.58 4.51 14.59
CA GLN A 375 -11.61 3.66 15.23
C GLN A 375 -12.84 3.44 14.33
N TYR A 376 -13.28 4.45 13.57
CA TYR A 376 -14.46 4.36 12.70
C TYR A 376 -14.17 3.57 11.43
N SER A 377 -12.95 3.66 10.91
CA SER A 377 -12.51 2.86 9.75
C SER A 377 -12.49 1.39 10.09
N ASN A 378 -11.97 1.05 11.27
CA ASN A 378 -12.02 -0.31 11.80
C ASN A 378 -13.47 -0.79 12.01
N GLU A 379 -14.39 0.07 12.45
CA GLU A 379 -15.81 -0.29 12.59
C GLU A 379 -16.45 -0.53 11.22
N CYS A 380 -16.22 0.32 10.24
CA CYS A 380 -16.72 0.13 8.86
C CYS A 380 -16.26 -1.21 8.30
N MET A 381 -14.97 -1.52 8.39
CA MET A 381 -14.41 -2.79 7.95
C MET A 381 -15.08 -3.98 8.67
N ARG A 382 -15.27 -3.91 10.00
CA ARG A 382 -15.93 -4.96 10.78
C ARG A 382 -17.38 -5.17 10.36
N GLU A 383 -18.13 -4.11 10.05
CA GLU A 383 -19.51 -4.22 9.58
C GLU A 383 -19.59 -4.89 8.20
N ILE A 384 -18.70 -4.54 7.28
CA ILE A 384 -18.59 -5.23 5.98
C ILE A 384 -18.26 -6.71 6.21
N ILE A 385 -17.26 -7.04 7.04
CA ILE A 385 -16.90 -8.43 7.36
C ILE A 385 -18.11 -9.20 7.92
N ARG A 386 -18.91 -8.60 8.81
CA ARG A 386 -20.09 -9.25 9.39
C ARG A 386 -21.14 -9.61 8.33
N VAL A 387 -21.29 -8.79 7.31
CA VAL A 387 -22.28 -9.03 6.24
C VAL A 387 -21.77 -10.05 5.23
N VAL A 388 -20.52 -9.95 4.83
CA VAL A 388 -19.94 -10.85 3.83
C VAL A 388 -19.70 -12.27 4.38
N MET A 389 -19.73 -12.44 5.70
CA MET A 389 -19.63 -13.75 6.37
C MET A 389 -20.96 -14.43 6.62
N LYS A 390 -22.10 -13.81 6.33
CA LYS A 390 -23.44 -14.42 6.44
C LYS A 390 -23.79 -15.21 5.20
#